data_9e85eb0ba04014974c058ab771c0cd39
#
_entry.id   9e85eb0ba04014974c058ab771c0cd39
#
_cell.length_a   1.000
_cell.length_b   1.000
_cell.length_c   1.000
_cell.angle_alpha   90.00
_cell.angle_beta   90.00
_cell.angle_gamma   90.00
#
_symmetry.space_group_name_H-M   'P 1'
#
loop_
_entity.id
_entity.type
_entity.pdbx_description
1 polymer ?
#
loop_
_entity_poly.entity_id
_entity_poly.type
_entity_poly.pdbx_seq_one_letter_code
_entity_poly.pdbx_strand_id
1 'polypeptide(L)'
;LGVAEARIREVRETGTTPLTIDWLSPATGDVIDKQVINGQRVRAGDELFRIADHSHLWVIADVSETDLPMLKLGTRATVTFRAYPMQPVEGTMTFIYPELRAETRTARVRIDVANPDGRLKIDMYADVVFQAGADEAPVIAVPASAVIDSGTRQVVLVAKGEGRFEPR
;
A
#
# COMPACT_ATOMS: atom_id res chain seq x y z
N LEU A 1 -18.18 16.96 24.24
CA LEU A 1 -19.54 16.65 23.71
C LEU A 1 -19.85 17.73 22.69
N GLY A 2 -19.63 17.42 21.38
CA GLY A 2 -19.89 18.37 20.29
C GLY A 2 -21.34 18.31 19.85
N VAL A 3 -22.21 19.05 20.52
CA VAL A 3 -23.56 19.31 19.94
C VAL A 3 -23.36 20.27 18.77
N ALA A 4 -23.89 19.94 17.59
CA ALA A 4 -23.78 20.78 16.42
C ALA A 4 -24.30 22.20 16.71
N GLU A 5 -23.55 23.24 16.34
CA GLU A 5 -23.93 24.66 16.59
C GLU A 5 -25.31 25.01 16.05
N ALA A 6 -25.71 24.36 14.94
CA ALA A 6 -27.06 24.50 14.39
C ALA A 6 -28.16 24.12 15.40
N ARG A 7 -27.92 23.10 16.22
CA ARG A 7 -28.85 22.63 17.22
C ARG A 7 -28.95 23.58 18.43
N ILE A 8 -27.81 24.16 18.81
CA ILE A 8 -27.76 25.18 19.87
C ILE A 8 -28.58 26.42 19.44
N ARG A 9 -28.48 26.78 18.16
CA ARG A 9 -29.25 27.91 17.60
C ARG A 9 -30.75 27.63 17.58
N GLU A 10 -31.14 26.44 17.12
CA GLU A 10 -32.55 25.99 17.10
C GLU A 10 -33.20 26.04 18.49
N VAL A 11 -32.50 25.55 19.53
CA VAL A 11 -32.98 25.61 20.93
C VAL A 11 -33.12 27.05 21.42
N ARG A 12 -32.23 27.95 21.01
CA ARG A 12 -32.31 29.37 21.36
C ARG A 12 -33.51 30.08 20.68
N GLU A 13 -33.81 29.72 19.45
CA GLU A 13 -34.88 30.32 18.66
C GLU A 13 -36.24 29.76 19.04
N THR A 14 -36.36 28.47 19.32
CA THR A 14 -37.63 27.80 19.61
C THR A 14 -37.99 27.75 21.10
N GLY A 15 -36.97 27.92 21.98
CA GLY A 15 -37.15 27.75 23.42
C GLY A 15 -37.48 26.33 23.88
N THR A 16 -37.50 25.37 22.93
CA THR A 16 -37.88 23.99 23.19
C THR A 16 -36.65 23.09 23.26
N THR A 17 -36.47 22.40 24.38
CA THR A 17 -35.37 21.42 24.52
C THR A 17 -35.80 20.07 23.95
N PRO A 18 -35.19 19.58 22.89
CA PRO A 18 -35.54 18.26 22.33
C PRO A 18 -35.19 17.15 23.31
N LEU A 19 -35.99 16.10 23.35
CA LEU A 19 -35.77 14.91 24.17
C LEU A 19 -34.68 14.00 23.58
N THR A 20 -34.35 14.18 22.29
CA THR A 20 -33.36 13.39 21.55
C THR A 20 -32.33 14.30 20.90
N ILE A 21 -31.12 13.86 20.86
CA ILE A 21 -30.00 14.51 20.17
C ILE A 21 -29.44 13.55 19.13
N ASP A 22 -29.44 14.01 17.88
CA ASP A 22 -28.78 13.27 16.80
C ASP A 22 -27.28 13.48 16.89
N TRP A 23 -26.53 12.39 16.94
CA TRP A 23 -25.08 12.42 16.97
C TRP A 23 -24.56 11.97 15.62
N LEU A 24 -24.05 12.93 14.86
CA LEU A 24 -23.47 12.66 13.55
C LEU A 24 -22.11 11.98 13.68
N SER A 25 -21.82 11.07 12.74
CA SER A 25 -20.49 10.46 12.64
C SER A 25 -19.43 11.55 12.42
N PRO A 26 -18.31 11.55 13.17
CA PRO A 26 -17.22 12.50 12.98
C PRO A 26 -16.37 12.16 11.74
N ALA A 27 -16.52 10.96 11.17
CA ALA A 27 -15.73 10.46 10.06
C ALA A 27 -16.59 9.70 9.05
N THR A 28 -16.14 9.70 7.79
CA THR A 28 -16.68 8.85 6.74
C THR A 28 -15.97 7.49 6.80
N GLY A 29 -16.71 6.39 6.63
CA GLY A 29 -16.14 5.06 6.65
C GLY A 29 -17.17 3.99 6.96
N ASP A 30 -16.71 2.76 7.11
CA ASP A 30 -17.50 1.61 7.49
C ASP A 30 -17.55 1.45 9.00
N VAL A 31 -18.73 1.10 9.53
CA VAL A 31 -18.87 0.72 10.95
C VAL A 31 -18.34 -0.71 11.12
N ILE A 32 -17.16 -0.85 11.70
CA ILE A 32 -16.52 -2.15 11.92
C ILE A 32 -16.91 -2.79 13.24
N ASP A 33 -17.35 -2.01 14.21
CA ASP A 33 -17.84 -2.51 15.49
C ASP A 33 -18.95 -1.59 16.03
N LYS A 34 -19.97 -2.21 16.61
CA LYS A 34 -21.10 -1.54 17.25
C LYS A 34 -21.32 -2.12 18.64
N GLN A 35 -20.93 -1.39 19.66
CA GLN A 35 -21.02 -1.84 21.06
C GLN A 35 -22.28 -1.37 21.77
N VAL A 36 -23.08 -0.52 21.15
CA VAL A 36 -24.29 0.04 21.74
C VAL A 36 -25.55 -0.67 21.24
N ILE A 37 -26.49 -0.90 22.16
CA ILE A 37 -27.82 -1.44 21.87
C ILE A 37 -28.89 -0.39 22.20
N ASN A 38 -30.05 -0.52 21.54
CA ASN A 38 -31.17 0.39 21.77
C ASN A 38 -31.64 0.32 23.23
N GLY A 39 -31.87 1.48 23.85
CA GLY A 39 -32.27 1.60 25.26
C GLY A 39 -31.12 1.51 26.27
N GLN A 40 -29.88 1.31 25.82
CA GLN A 40 -28.70 1.30 26.68
C GLN A 40 -28.40 2.70 27.21
N ARG A 41 -28.09 2.80 28.51
CA ARG A 41 -27.56 4.04 29.09
C ARG A 41 -26.07 4.16 28.75
N VAL A 42 -25.69 5.30 28.18
CA VAL A 42 -24.31 5.62 27.82
C VAL A 42 -23.76 6.75 28.68
N ARG A 43 -22.45 6.76 28.89
CA ARG A 43 -21.70 7.77 29.64
C ARG A 43 -20.69 8.44 28.73
N ALA A 44 -20.22 9.61 29.11
CA ALA A 44 -19.11 10.25 28.42
C ALA A 44 -17.85 9.37 28.52
N GLY A 45 -17.26 9.05 27.36
CA GLY A 45 -16.10 8.15 27.26
C GLY A 45 -16.43 6.72 26.82
N ASP A 46 -17.73 6.32 26.83
CA ASP A 46 -18.12 5.01 26.31
C ASP A 46 -17.89 4.96 24.79
N GLU A 47 -17.29 3.87 24.30
CA GLU A 47 -17.15 3.58 22.87
C GLU A 47 -18.48 3.02 22.36
N LEU A 48 -19.10 3.69 21.41
CA LEU A 48 -20.41 3.30 20.85
C LEU A 48 -20.25 2.59 19.51
N PHE A 49 -19.39 3.15 18.66
CA PHE A 49 -19.10 2.67 17.30
C PHE A 49 -17.62 2.81 17.03
N ARG A 50 -17.07 1.86 16.29
CA ARG A 50 -15.75 1.97 15.68
C ARG A 50 -15.91 2.09 14.19
N ILE A 51 -15.39 3.19 13.63
CA ILE A 51 -15.50 3.52 12.20
C ILE A 51 -14.09 3.54 11.63
N ALA A 52 -13.90 2.89 10.49
CA ALA A 52 -12.64 2.90 9.77
C ALA A 52 -12.87 3.20 8.28
N ASP A 53 -11.95 3.97 7.70
CA ASP A 53 -11.89 4.21 6.27
C ASP A 53 -11.02 3.13 5.61
N HIS A 54 -11.64 2.34 4.74
CA HIS A 54 -10.99 1.27 3.98
C HIS A 54 -10.76 1.64 2.51
N SER A 55 -10.90 2.90 2.14
CA SER A 55 -10.63 3.39 0.77
C SER A 55 -9.16 3.26 0.36
N HIS A 56 -8.28 3.22 1.34
CA HIS A 56 -6.85 2.95 1.20
C HIS A 56 -6.42 1.88 2.20
N LEU A 57 -5.63 0.94 1.73
CA LEU A 57 -5.08 -0.13 2.56
C LEU A 57 -3.55 -0.13 2.51
N TRP A 58 -2.96 -0.61 3.57
CA TRP A 58 -1.53 -0.85 3.65
C TRP A 58 -1.25 -2.34 3.46
N VAL A 59 -0.43 -2.64 2.47
CA VAL A 59 0.14 -3.97 2.29
C VAL A 59 1.51 -3.97 2.95
N ILE A 60 1.70 -4.86 3.91
CA ILE A 60 2.98 -5.06 4.58
C ILE A 60 3.65 -6.26 3.92
N ALA A 61 4.76 -6.01 3.22
CA ALA A 61 5.55 -7.04 2.59
C ALA A 61 6.85 -7.28 3.37
N ASP A 62 7.28 -8.54 3.43
CA ASP A 62 8.56 -8.94 4.00
C ASP A 62 9.59 -9.05 2.87
N VAL A 63 10.63 -8.23 2.90
CA VAL A 63 11.69 -8.16 1.89
C VAL A 63 13.01 -8.66 2.47
N SER A 64 13.74 -9.48 1.73
CA SER A 64 15.05 -9.97 2.15
C SER A 64 16.03 -8.82 2.38
N GLU A 65 16.90 -8.95 3.39
CA GLU A 65 17.98 -8.00 3.67
C GLU A 65 18.86 -7.75 2.44
N THR A 66 19.08 -8.76 1.59
CA THR A 66 19.87 -8.66 0.36
C THR A 66 19.25 -7.78 -0.72
N ASP A 67 17.92 -7.66 -0.73
CA ASP A 67 17.18 -6.93 -1.76
C ASP A 67 16.87 -5.48 -1.33
N LEU A 68 17.02 -5.16 -0.03
CA LEU A 68 16.76 -3.83 0.50
C LEU A 68 17.52 -2.70 -0.21
N PRO A 69 18.80 -2.86 -0.58
CA PRO A 69 19.53 -1.80 -1.26
C PRO A 69 18.95 -1.40 -2.62
N MET A 70 18.16 -2.28 -3.24
CA MET A 70 17.49 -2.01 -4.52
C MET A 70 16.21 -1.23 -4.37
N LEU A 71 15.66 -1.13 -3.14
CA LEU A 71 14.38 -0.48 -2.87
C LEU A 71 14.59 0.95 -2.38
N LYS A 72 13.79 1.86 -2.91
CA LYS A 72 13.75 3.26 -2.50
C LYS A 72 12.31 3.67 -2.18
N LEU A 73 12.13 4.61 -1.28
CA LEU A 73 10.81 5.20 -1.06
C LEU A 73 10.26 5.74 -2.39
N GLY A 74 8.99 5.46 -2.65
CA GLY A 74 8.36 5.78 -3.93
C GLY A 74 8.46 4.68 -5.00
N THR A 75 9.17 3.57 -4.74
CA THR A 75 9.20 2.43 -5.67
C THR A 75 7.79 1.91 -5.91
N ARG A 76 7.43 1.75 -7.18
CA ARG A 76 6.16 1.16 -7.58
C ARG A 76 6.17 -0.34 -7.35
N ALA A 77 5.02 -0.87 -6.96
CA ALA A 77 4.84 -2.28 -6.73
C ALA A 77 3.51 -2.75 -7.34
N THR A 78 3.54 -3.89 -7.99
CA THR A 78 2.35 -4.59 -8.44
C THR A 78 1.96 -5.59 -7.37
N VAL A 79 0.76 -5.45 -6.81
CA VAL A 79 0.23 -6.26 -5.73
C VAL A 79 -0.85 -7.18 -6.26
N THR A 80 -0.65 -8.49 -6.14
CA THR A 80 -1.60 -9.51 -6.58
C THR A 80 -2.19 -10.21 -5.36
N PHE A 81 -3.46 -9.95 -5.07
CA PHE A 81 -4.15 -10.62 -3.97
C PHE A 81 -4.59 -12.02 -4.38
N ARG A 82 -4.37 -13.01 -3.50
CA ARG A 82 -4.74 -14.41 -3.78
C ARG A 82 -6.23 -14.60 -4.03
N ALA A 83 -7.07 -13.75 -3.43
CA ALA A 83 -8.51 -13.75 -3.69
C ALA A 83 -8.87 -13.23 -5.10
N TYR A 84 -7.98 -12.44 -5.73
CA TYR A 84 -8.20 -11.80 -7.04
C TYR A 84 -6.96 -11.93 -7.94
N PRO A 85 -6.55 -13.15 -8.34
CA PRO A 85 -5.26 -13.39 -9.00
C PRO A 85 -5.16 -12.75 -10.39
N MET A 86 -6.30 -12.52 -11.05
CA MET A 86 -6.35 -11.91 -12.39
C MET A 86 -6.49 -10.38 -12.38
N GLN A 87 -6.47 -9.76 -11.20
CA GLN A 87 -6.69 -8.33 -11.03
C GLN A 87 -5.60 -7.74 -10.13
N PRO A 88 -4.36 -7.62 -10.63
CA PRO A 88 -3.30 -6.96 -9.89
C PRO A 88 -3.64 -5.49 -9.66
N VAL A 89 -3.20 -4.96 -8.53
CA VAL A 89 -3.39 -3.56 -8.14
C VAL A 89 -2.02 -2.90 -8.02
N GLU A 90 -1.91 -1.68 -8.53
CA GLU A 90 -0.70 -0.89 -8.37
C GLU A 90 -0.66 -0.25 -6.98
N GLY A 91 0.50 -0.28 -6.37
CA GLY A 91 0.78 0.36 -5.11
C GLY A 91 2.11 1.11 -5.13
N THR A 92 2.33 1.93 -4.12
CA THR A 92 3.58 2.68 -3.95
C THR A 92 4.17 2.38 -2.59
N MET A 93 5.45 2.06 -2.54
CA MET A 93 6.17 1.86 -1.29
C MET A 93 6.38 3.19 -0.58
N THR A 94 5.77 3.34 0.60
CA THR A 94 5.79 4.60 1.36
C THR A 94 6.65 4.55 2.61
N PHE A 95 6.97 3.35 3.10
CA PHE A 95 7.76 3.23 4.32
C PHE A 95 8.56 1.92 4.36
N ILE A 96 9.79 2.00 4.89
CA ILE A 96 10.64 0.86 5.23
C ILE A 96 10.80 0.86 6.74
N TYR A 97 10.37 -0.21 7.41
CA TYR A 97 10.53 -0.32 8.85
C TYR A 97 12.00 -0.49 9.20
N PRO A 98 12.51 0.22 10.22
CA PRO A 98 13.95 0.21 10.56
C PRO A 98 14.42 -1.09 11.24
N GLU A 99 13.49 -1.99 11.55
CA GLU A 99 13.78 -3.23 12.25
C GLU A 99 13.76 -4.42 11.31
N LEU A 100 14.80 -5.26 11.37
CA LEU A 100 14.84 -6.57 10.72
C LEU A 100 14.27 -7.63 11.65
N ARG A 101 13.47 -8.54 11.09
CA ARG A 101 13.09 -9.78 11.78
C ARG A 101 14.25 -10.72 11.78
N ALA A 102 14.81 -11.01 12.96
CA ALA A 102 16.02 -11.81 13.11
C ALA A 102 15.84 -13.26 12.61
N GLU A 103 14.63 -13.82 12.79
CA GLU A 103 14.33 -15.21 12.42
C GLU A 103 14.33 -15.42 10.90
N THR A 104 13.80 -14.46 10.15
CA THR A 104 13.63 -14.56 8.69
C THR A 104 14.62 -13.74 7.89
N ARG A 105 15.41 -12.88 8.56
CA ARG A 105 16.32 -11.91 7.91
C ARG A 105 15.60 -11.05 6.88
N THR A 106 14.39 -10.58 7.23
CA THR A 106 13.58 -9.73 6.38
C THR A 106 13.27 -8.39 7.03
N ALA A 107 13.22 -7.33 6.23
CA ALA A 107 12.65 -6.05 6.60
C ALA A 107 11.20 -5.98 6.17
N ARG A 108 10.37 -5.33 6.98
CA ARG A 108 9.00 -5.00 6.57
C ARG A 108 9.01 -3.70 5.75
N VAL A 109 8.26 -3.70 4.68
CA VAL A 109 7.99 -2.50 3.89
C VAL A 109 6.48 -2.28 3.78
N ARG A 110 6.06 -1.03 3.75
CA ARG A 110 4.67 -0.65 3.61
C ARG A 110 4.42 -0.13 2.21
N ILE A 111 3.40 -0.68 1.58
CA ILE A 111 2.93 -0.27 0.26
C ILE A 111 1.50 0.24 0.44
N ASP A 112 1.24 1.45 -0.03
CA ASP A 112 -0.09 2.05 -0.04
C ASP A 112 -0.83 1.62 -1.31
N VAL A 113 -2.03 1.08 -1.14
CA VAL A 113 -2.88 0.54 -2.21
C VAL A 113 -4.26 1.18 -2.11
N ALA A 114 -4.76 1.70 -3.23
CA ALA A 114 -6.12 2.22 -3.31
C ALA A 114 -7.15 1.09 -3.33
N ASN A 115 -8.27 1.29 -2.62
CA ASN A 115 -9.37 0.33 -2.52
C ASN A 115 -10.73 1.04 -2.69
N PRO A 116 -10.97 1.71 -3.84
CA PRO A 116 -12.17 2.52 -4.04
C PRO A 116 -13.46 1.70 -4.01
N ASP A 117 -13.41 0.44 -4.42
CA ASP A 117 -14.56 -0.47 -4.48
C ASP A 117 -14.79 -1.22 -3.17
N GLY A 118 -13.93 -1.03 -2.15
CA GLY A 118 -14.03 -1.71 -0.86
C GLY A 118 -13.90 -3.25 -0.92
N ARG A 119 -13.43 -3.80 -2.05
CA ARG A 119 -13.32 -5.25 -2.27
C ARG A 119 -12.16 -5.89 -1.54
N LEU A 120 -11.07 -5.15 -1.36
CA LEU A 120 -9.93 -5.61 -0.59
C LEU A 120 -10.27 -5.53 0.90
N LYS A 121 -9.93 -6.58 1.63
CA LYS A 121 -10.18 -6.67 3.07
C LYS A 121 -8.88 -6.76 3.83
N ILE A 122 -8.92 -6.33 5.08
CA ILE A 122 -7.80 -6.50 6.02
C ILE A 122 -7.49 -8.00 6.15
N ASP A 123 -6.23 -8.32 6.37
CA ASP A 123 -5.70 -9.69 6.52
C ASP A 123 -5.77 -10.56 5.25
N MET A 124 -6.02 -9.97 4.07
CA MET A 124 -5.83 -10.69 2.81
C MET A 124 -4.35 -10.90 2.51
N TYR A 125 -4.01 -12.11 2.02
CA TYR A 125 -2.67 -12.40 1.51
C TYR A 125 -2.50 -11.88 0.10
N ALA A 126 -1.31 -11.32 -0.16
CA ALA A 126 -0.93 -10.83 -1.47
C ALA A 126 0.55 -11.15 -1.77
N ASP A 127 0.82 -11.33 -3.05
CA ASP A 127 2.17 -11.39 -3.59
C ASP A 127 2.52 -10.03 -4.17
N VAL A 128 3.74 -9.55 -3.90
CA VAL A 128 4.20 -8.20 -4.28
C VAL A 128 5.40 -8.31 -5.20
N VAL A 129 5.34 -7.63 -6.34
CA VAL A 129 6.46 -7.49 -7.28
C VAL A 129 6.85 -6.02 -7.33
N PHE A 130 8.07 -5.70 -6.89
CA PHE A 130 8.63 -4.36 -6.96
C PHE A 130 9.23 -4.09 -8.33
N GLN A 131 8.96 -2.91 -8.88
CA GLN A 131 9.59 -2.41 -10.10
C GLN A 131 10.89 -1.68 -9.71
N ALA A 132 11.88 -2.44 -9.23
CA ALA A 132 13.18 -1.89 -8.89
C ALA A 132 13.97 -1.59 -10.18
N GLY A 133 14.68 -0.47 -10.21
CA GLY A 133 15.55 -0.11 -11.34
C GLY A 133 14.83 0.54 -12.54
N ALA A 134 13.56 0.91 -12.43
CA ALA A 134 12.84 1.59 -13.52
C ALA A 134 13.45 2.98 -13.89
N ASP A 135 14.29 3.55 -13.03
CA ASP A 135 15.00 4.82 -13.26
C ASP A 135 16.41 4.63 -13.81
N GLU A 136 16.86 3.42 -14.05
CA GLU A 136 18.15 3.20 -14.71
C GLU A 136 18.05 3.49 -16.21
N ALA A 137 18.97 4.30 -16.71
CA ALA A 137 19.08 4.56 -18.14
C ALA A 137 19.19 3.23 -18.90
N PRO A 138 18.56 3.10 -20.07
CA PRO A 138 18.63 1.86 -20.82
C PRO A 138 20.09 1.50 -21.11
N VAL A 139 20.49 0.33 -20.64
CA VAL A 139 21.84 -0.22 -20.90
C VAL A 139 21.77 -1.16 -22.09
N ILE A 140 22.81 -1.12 -22.92
CA ILE A 140 22.95 -2.06 -24.02
C ILE A 140 23.32 -3.42 -23.41
N ALA A 141 22.41 -4.40 -23.52
CA ALA A 141 22.65 -5.74 -23.05
C ALA A 141 22.77 -6.70 -24.24
N VAL A 142 23.64 -7.70 -24.09
CA VAL A 142 23.79 -8.79 -25.05
C VAL A 142 23.55 -10.12 -24.33
N PRO A 143 23.02 -11.16 -25.00
CA PRO A 143 22.93 -12.49 -24.42
C PRO A 143 24.34 -13.00 -24.00
N ALA A 144 24.42 -13.66 -22.85
CA ALA A 144 25.67 -14.21 -22.36
C ALA A 144 26.35 -15.14 -23.38
N SER A 145 25.56 -15.84 -24.23
CA SER A 145 26.02 -16.68 -25.33
C SER A 145 26.71 -15.91 -26.48
N ALA A 146 26.52 -14.59 -26.56
CA ALA A 146 27.19 -13.73 -27.54
C ALA A 146 28.56 -13.22 -27.08
N VAL A 147 28.94 -13.46 -25.82
CA VAL A 147 30.21 -13.06 -25.25
C VAL A 147 31.23 -14.18 -25.49
N ILE A 148 32.29 -13.86 -26.22
CA ILE A 148 33.44 -14.73 -26.42
C ILE A 148 34.44 -14.42 -25.30
N ASP A 149 34.66 -15.38 -24.41
CA ASP A 149 35.62 -15.27 -23.32
C ASP A 149 36.91 -16.04 -23.67
N SER A 150 38.02 -15.33 -23.75
CA SER A 150 39.33 -15.89 -24.00
C SER A 150 40.12 -16.16 -22.71
N GLY A 151 39.49 -15.98 -21.54
CA GLY A 151 40.18 -16.09 -20.23
C GLY A 151 40.92 -14.84 -19.78
N THR A 152 41.41 -14.03 -20.73
CA THR A 152 42.07 -12.75 -20.46
C THR A 152 41.27 -11.55 -20.93
N ARG A 153 40.33 -11.75 -21.85
CA ARG A 153 39.49 -10.70 -22.43
C ARG A 153 38.13 -11.24 -22.84
N GLN A 154 37.09 -10.51 -22.54
CA GLN A 154 35.74 -10.76 -23.02
C GLN A 154 35.44 -9.83 -24.20
N VAL A 155 34.87 -10.38 -25.29
CA VAL A 155 34.65 -9.67 -26.53
C VAL A 155 33.27 -10.04 -27.11
N VAL A 156 32.59 -9.07 -27.66
CA VAL A 156 31.35 -9.26 -28.43
C VAL A 156 31.63 -8.85 -29.89
N LEU A 157 31.19 -9.66 -30.85
CA LEU A 157 31.29 -9.33 -32.27
C LEU A 157 30.05 -8.57 -32.70
N VAL A 158 30.21 -7.31 -33.08
CA VAL A 158 29.11 -6.45 -33.61
C VAL A 158 29.13 -6.53 -35.15
N ALA A 159 28.01 -6.96 -35.73
CA ALA A 159 27.82 -6.97 -37.18
C ALA A 159 27.70 -5.55 -37.74
N LYS A 160 28.54 -5.18 -38.70
CA LYS A 160 28.53 -3.89 -39.40
C LYS A 160 27.90 -3.96 -40.79
N GLY A 161 27.35 -5.09 -41.18
CA GLY A 161 26.86 -5.35 -42.52
C GLY A 161 27.92 -5.96 -43.46
N GLU A 162 27.49 -6.44 -44.60
CA GLU A 162 28.34 -7.01 -45.65
C GLU A 162 29.32 -8.11 -45.15
N GLY A 163 28.93 -8.87 -44.10
CA GLY A 163 29.76 -9.92 -43.54
C GLY A 163 30.95 -9.43 -42.68
N ARG A 164 31.02 -8.15 -42.36
CA ARG A 164 32.07 -7.57 -41.50
C ARG A 164 31.61 -7.56 -40.05
N PHE A 165 32.52 -7.97 -39.15
CA PHE A 165 32.29 -7.97 -37.72
C PHE A 165 33.39 -7.16 -37.01
N GLU A 166 33.03 -6.38 -36.04
CA GLU A 166 33.94 -5.59 -35.24
C GLU A 166 33.92 -6.10 -33.78
N PRO A 167 35.07 -6.48 -33.20
CA PRO A 167 35.15 -6.85 -31.81
C PRO A 167 35.04 -5.60 -30.91
N ARG A 168 34.19 -5.70 -29.88
CA ARG A 168 34.01 -4.70 -28.82
C ARG A 168 34.05 -5.29 -27.44
#